data_3f23cedb4f416e9b98bb75f929b5c85d
#
_entry.id   3f23cedb4f416e9b98bb75f929b5c85d
#
_cell.length_a   1.000
_cell.length_b   1.000
_cell.length_c   1.000
_cell.angle_alpha   90.00
_cell.angle_beta   90.00
_cell.angle_gamma   90.00
#
_symmetry.space_group_name_H-M   'P 1'
#
loop_
_entity.id
_entity.type
_entity.pdbx_description
1 polymer ?
#
loop_
_entity_poly.entity_id
_entity_poly.type
_entity_poly.pdbx_seq_one_letter_code
_entity_poly.pdbx_strand_id
1 'polypeptide(L)'
;MTLSVSGLGVVRSGRTILHPTSLEIASGDRIGLVGASGSGKSTLGHALIDDLRARGRSVAHVPQSPDEALDPLRSLEFHWNEARRALNLPPDIDVRKRLLSALKIAGGDLGKRPWGWSRGMQQRFVIAMALIGAPDLIVLDEPTSALDPVIAADTMDLLESHLAGTGTATLLITHDLGLAARWVSQLMVMDDGRIVETASTRDLLERPQTDAAKSLCAHRSWLAVPC
;
A
#
# COMPACT_ATOMS: atom_id res chain seq x y z
N MET A 1 19.21 0.74 4.42
CA MET A 1 18.77 -0.32 5.36
C MET A 1 17.90 -1.29 4.58
N THR A 2 18.00 -2.61 4.85
CA THR A 2 17.19 -3.64 4.16
C THR A 2 16.28 -4.32 5.18
N LEU A 3 15.01 -4.47 4.84
CA LEU A 3 14.03 -5.26 5.57
C LEU A 3 14.04 -6.67 4.97
N SER A 4 14.38 -7.68 5.75
CA SER A 4 14.40 -9.07 5.29
C SER A 4 13.49 -9.93 6.14
N VAL A 5 12.70 -10.77 5.49
CA VAL A 5 11.87 -11.78 6.13
C VAL A 5 12.14 -13.13 5.47
N SER A 6 12.06 -14.20 6.23
CA SER A 6 12.31 -15.55 5.72
C SER A 6 11.26 -16.53 6.22
N GLY A 7 10.79 -17.39 5.31
CA GLY A 7 9.89 -18.47 5.63
C GLY A 7 8.48 -18.06 6.08
N LEU A 8 8.00 -16.86 5.67
CA LEU A 8 6.63 -16.44 5.95
C LEU A 8 5.65 -17.42 5.34
N GLY A 9 4.84 -18.06 6.17
CA GLY A 9 3.81 -19.00 5.73
C GLY A 9 2.55 -18.85 6.59
N VAL A 10 1.38 -19.06 5.97
CA VAL A 10 0.09 -18.96 6.67
C VAL A 10 -0.76 -20.19 6.35
N VAL A 11 -1.22 -20.88 7.40
CA VAL A 11 -2.18 -21.98 7.32
C VAL A 11 -3.46 -21.56 8.04
N ARG A 12 -4.61 -21.70 7.40
CA ARG A 12 -5.93 -21.47 8.00
C ARG A 12 -6.82 -22.70 7.81
N SER A 13 -7.40 -23.20 8.89
CA SER A 13 -8.28 -24.38 8.86
C SER A 13 -7.69 -25.57 8.11
N GLY A 14 -6.40 -25.85 8.29
CA GLY A 14 -5.68 -26.95 7.65
C GLY A 14 -5.31 -26.72 6.17
N ARG A 15 -5.67 -25.59 5.59
CA ARG A 15 -5.30 -25.21 4.21
C ARG A 15 -4.16 -24.21 4.24
N THR A 16 -3.13 -24.44 3.45
CA THR A 16 -2.06 -23.47 3.21
C THR A 16 -2.59 -22.35 2.33
N ILE A 17 -2.58 -21.13 2.88
CA ILE A 17 -2.98 -19.89 2.16
C ILE A 17 -1.76 -19.17 1.62
N LEU A 18 -0.66 -19.21 2.36
CA LEU A 18 0.63 -18.66 1.96
C LEU A 18 1.70 -19.75 2.17
N HIS A 19 2.38 -20.11 1.12
CA HIS A 19 3.53 -21.00 1.20
C HIS A 19 4.75 -20.24 1.74
N PRO A 20 5.72 -20.95 2.37
CA PRO A 20 6.92 -20.31 2.90
C PRO A 20 7.58 -19.41 1.86
N THR A 21 7.62 -18.10 2.16
CA THR A 21 8.07 -17.05 1.27
C THR A 21 9.14 -16.23 1.98
N SER A 22 10.20 -15.86 1.27
CA SER A 22 11.26 -14.97 1.77
C SER A 22 11.33 -13.75 0.87
N LEU A 23 11.49 -12.56 1.48
CA LEU A 23 11.52 -11.26 0.81
C LEU A 23 12.63 -10.39 1.37
N GLU A 24 13.22 -9.59 0.49
CA GLU A 24 14.13 -8.51 0.85
C GLU A 24 13.61 -7.21 0.23
N ILE A 25 13.50 -6.17 1.05
CA ILE A 25 12.99 -4.85 0.66
C ILE A 25 14.01 -3.82 1.12
N ALA A 26 14.67 -3.15 0.19
CA ALA A 26 15.62 -2.10 0.52
C ALA A 26 14.90 -0.77 0.84
N SER A 27 15.60 0.09 1.57
CA SER A 27 15.10 1.45 1.84
C SER A 27 14.82 2.19 0.53
N GLY A 28 13.61 2.72 0.41
CA GLY A 28 13.17 3.44 -0.78
C GLY A 28 12.66 2.58 -1.93
N ASP A 29 12.66 1.25 -1.79
CA ASP A 29 12.12 0.37 -2.83
C ASP A 29 10.63 0.63 -3.09
N ARG A 30 10.25 0.49 -4.34
CA ARG A 30 8.86 0.55 -4.83
C ARG A 30 8.52 -0.79 -5.46
N ILE A 31 7.84 -1.63 -4.70
CA ILE A 31 7.52 -3.01 -5.10
C ILE A 31 6.02 -3.16 -5.27
N GLY A 32 5.59 -3.76 -6.38
CA GLY A 32 4.21 -4.15 -6.62
C GLY A 32 4.02 -5.65 -6.42
N LEU A 33 2.99 -6.04 -5.66
CA LEU A 33 2.53 -7.41 -5.54
C LEU A 33 1.21 -7.54 -6.30
N VAL A 34 1.26 -8.24 -7.42
CA VAL A 34 0.14 -8.41 -8.34
C VAL A 34 -0.28 -9.88 -8.45
N GLY A 35 -1.51 -10.13 -8.87
CA GLY A 35 -2.05 -11.48 -9.02
C GLY A 35 -3.56 -11.51 -9.00
N ALA A 36 -4.16 -12.63 -9.36
CA ALA A 36 -5.61 -12.80 -9.35
C ALA A 36 -6.22 -12.60 -7.96
N SER A 37 -7.52 -12.30 -7.91
CA SER A 37 -8.25 -12.27 -6.64
C SER A 37 -8.16 -13.64 -5.95
N GLY A 38 -7.90 -13.63 -4.64
CA GLY A 38 -7.73 -14.87 -3.87
C GLY A 38 -6.34 -15.53 -3.97
N SER A 39 -5.38 -14.97 -4.72
CA SER A 39 -4.02 -15.53 -4.82
C SER A 39 -3.20 -15.46 -3.53
N GLY A 40 -3.66 -14.74 -2.49
CA GLY A 40 -3.00 -14.64 -1.19
C GLY A 40 -2.26 -13.32 -0.93
N LYS A 41 -2.36 -12.31 -1.80
CA LYS A 41 -1.63 -11.02 -1.70
C LYS A 41 -1.81 -10.31 -0.36
N SER A 42 -3.05 -10.07 0.05
CA SER A 42 -3.34 -9.40 1.33
C SER A 42 -2.88 -10.27 2.52
N THR A 43 -2.93 -11.61 2.38
CA THR A 43 -2.40 -12.52 3.41
C THR A 43 -0.88 -12.37 3.55
N LEU A 44 -0.15 -12.28 2.44
CA LEU A 44 1.30 -12.00 2.46
C LEU A 44 1.57 -10.62 3.06
N GLY A 45 0.81 -9.58 2.65
CA GLY A 45 0.93 -8.24 3.21
C GLY A 45 0.77 -8.19 4.72
N HIS A 46 -0.27 -8.83 5.26
CA HIS A 46 -0.50 -8.91 6.70
C HIS A 46 0.59 -9.70 7.42
N ALA A 47 0.99 -10.87 6.91
CA ALA A 47 2.06 -11.67 7.50
C ALA A 47 3.39 -10.90 7.54
N LEU A 48 3.70 -10.13 6.50
CA LEU A 48 4.88 -9.27 6.44
C LEU A 48 4.82 -8.16 7.48
N ILE A 49 3.68 -7.48 7.62
CA ILE A 49 3.46 -6.43 8.62
C ILE A 49 3.68 -6.99 10.04
N ASP A 50 3.06 -8.13 10.34
CA ASP A 50 3.12 -8.74 11.67
C ASP A 50 4.56 -9.17 12.02
N ASP A 51 5.27 -9.83 11.10
CA ASP A 51 6.65 -10.25 11.29
C ASP A 51 7.60 -9.06 11.51
N LEU A 52 7.52 -8.05 10.66
CA LEU A 52 8.37 -6.87 10.76
C LEU A 52 8.10 -6.07 12.04
N ARG A 53 6.83 -5.90 12.42
CA ARG A 53 6.46 -5.24 13.69
C ARG A 53 6.94 -6.01 14.91
N ALA A 54 6.84 -7.35 14.90
CA ALA A 54 7.38 -8.19 15.97
C ALA A 54 8.91 -8.04 16.13
N ARG A 55 9.60 -7.67 15.06
CA ARG A 55 11.05 -7.35 15.07
C ARG A 55 11.35 -5.86 15.35
N GLY A 56 10.35 -5.09 15.79
CA GLY A 56 10.52 -3.67 16.15
C GLY A 56 10.69 -2.72 14.96
N ARG A 57 10.25 -3.13 13.75
CA ARG A 57 10.27 -2.28 12.56
C ARG A 57 9.03 -1.40 12.49
N SER A 58 9.21 -0.17 12.01
CA SER A 58 8.10 0.75 11.80
C SER A 58 7.41 0.45 10.47
N VAL A 59 6.23 -0.17 10.55
CA VAL A 59 5.46 -0.54 9.35
C VAL A 59 4.07 0.05 9.41
N ALA A 60 3.70 0.83 8.40
CA ALA A 60 2.36 1.36 8.23
C ALA A 60 1.54 0.51 7.25
N HIS A 61 0.23 0.48 7.46
CA HIS A 61 -0.72 -0.21 6.60
C HIS A 61 -1.83 0.74 6.17
N VAL A 62 -2.10 0.78 4.88
CA VAL A 62 -3.26 1.45 4.27
C VAL A 62 -4.17 0.37 3.73
N PRO A 63 -5.35 0.16 4.32
CA PRO A 63 -6.28 -0.88 3.88
C PRO A 63 -7.00 -0.48 2.59
N GLN A 64 -7.70 -1.44 2.00
CA GLN A 64 -8.43 -1.30 0.75
C GLN A 64 -9.52 -0.23 0.83
N SER A 65 -10.23 -0.16 1.94
CA SER A 65 -11.29 0.83 2.14
C SER A 65 -10.98 1.74 3.33
N PRO A 66 -11.19 3.08 3.21
CA PRO A 66 -11.07 3.97 4.37
C PRO A 66 -11.96 3.56 5.54
N ASP A 67 -13.08 2.87 5.29
CA ASP A 67 -14.00 2.42 6.35
C ASP A 67 -13.37 1.37 7.27
N GLU A 68 -12.32 0.68 6.84
CA GLU A 68 -11.57 -0.26 7.67
C GLU A 68 -10.67 0.46 8.69
N ALA A 69 -10.29 1.71 8.39
CA ALA A 69 -9.42 2.53 9.24
C ALA A 69 -10.17 3.63 10.01
N LEU A 70 -11.38 3.99 9.58
CA LEU A 70 -12.11 5.13 10.09
C LEU A 70 -13.46 4.69 10.70
N ASP A 71 -13.59 4.84 12.03
CA ASP A 71 -14.87 4.69 12.72
C ASP A 71 -15.81 5.85 12.28
N PRO A 72 -16.97 5.56 11.66
CA PRO A 72 -17.89 6.58 11.18
C PRO A 72 -18.51 7.45 12.29
N LEU A 73 -18.44 7.01 13.53
CA LEU A 73 -19.00 7.73 14.69
C LEU A 73 -18.00 8.72 15.31
N ARG A 74 -16.73 8.66 14.94
CA ARG A 74 -15.67 9.50 15.47
C ARG A 74 -15.26 10.59 14.47
N SER A 75 -14.75 11.71 14.99
CA SER A 75 -14.21 12.77 14.12
C SER A 75 -12.86 12.35 13.50
N LEU A 76 -12.48 12.96 12.39
CA LEU A 76 -11.17 12.75 11.78
C LEU A 76 -10.04 13.18 12.71
N GLU A 77 -10.24 14.22 13.52
CA GLU A 77 -9.26 14.62 14.53
C GLU A 77 -9.05 13.54 15.60
N PHE A 78 -10.11 12.84 16.00
CA PHE A 78 -9.98 11.69 16.89
C PHE A 78 -9.06 10.62 16.29
N HIS A 79 -9.27 10.23 15.02
CA HIS A 79 -8.47 9.23 14.34
C HIS A 79 -7.00 9.66 14.19
N TRP A 80 -6.76 10.93 13.84
CA TRP A 80 -5.42 11.49 13.80
C TRP A 80 -4.69 11.35 15.14
N ASN A 81 -5.38 11.71 16.22
CA ASN A 81 -4.82 11.65 17.58
C ASN A 81 -4.58 10.21 18.02
N GLU A 82 -5.45 9.26 17.67
CA GLU A 82 -5.25 7.83 17.97
C GLU A 82 -4.05 7.25 17.20
N ALA A 83 -3.95 7.53 15.90
CA ALA A 83 -2.81 7.09 15.10
C ALA A 83 -1.47 7.58 15.68
N ARG A 84 -1.42 8.85 16.07
CA ARG A 84 -0.25 9.45 16.72
C ARG A 84 0.07 8.80 18.08
N ARG A 85 -0.94 8.58 18.92
CA ARG A 85 -0.79 7.94 20.24
C ARG A 85 -0.31 6.51 20.14
N ALA A 86 -0.83 5.76 19.17
CA ALA A 86 -0.39 4.39 18.91
C ALA A 86 1.11 4.28 18.58
N LEU A 87 1.69 5.36 18.04
CA LEU A 87 3.11 5.48 17.75
C LEU A 87 3.91 6.16 18.89
N ASN A 88 3.28 6.47 20.03
CA ASN A 88 3.88 7.21 21.15
C ASN A 88 4.48 8.57 20.73
N LEU A 89 3.92 9.23 19.73
CA LEU A 89 4.41 10.51 19.22
C LEU A 89 3.71 11.69 19.93
N PRO A 90 4.45 12.78 20.22
CA PRO A 90 3.85 14.01 20.77
C PRO A 90 2.95 14.67 19.72
N PRO A 91 2.04 15.57 20.14
CA PRO A 91 1.32 16.44 19.21
C PRO A 91 2.33 17.28 18.41
N ASP A 92 2.28 17.17 17.10
CA ASP A 92 3.08 17.97 16.17
C ASP A 92 2.17 18.57 15.10
N ILE A 93 1.94 19.86 15.22
CA ILE A 93 1.06 20.61 14.32
C ILE A 93 1.70 20.81 12.94
N ASP A 94 3.01 20.87 12.88
CA ASP A 94 3.74 21.10 11.62
C ASP A 94 3.82 19.83 10.80
N VAL A 95 4.03 18.66 11.42
CA VAL A 95 3.90 17.35 10.76
C VAL A 95 2.50 17.19 10.20
N ARG A 96 1.47 17.49 11.01
CA ARG A 96 0.08 17.40 10.56
C ARG A 96 -0.19 18.30 9.35
N LYS A 97 0.15 19.57 9.45
CA LYS A 97 -0.04 20.54 8.35
C LYS A 97 0.69 20.10 7.08
N ARG A 98 1.94 19.66 7.20
CA ARG A 98 2.75 19.20 6.09
C ARG A 98 2.13 18.00 5.38
N LEU A 99 1.72 16.96 6.11
CA LEU A 99 1.11 15.76 5.55
C LEU A 99 -0.24 16.05 4.88
N LEU A 100 -1.13 16.80 5.56
CA LEU A 100 -2.43 17.16 4.98
C LEU A 100 -2.26 18.07 3.75
N SER A 101 -1.27 18.93 3.74
CA SER A 101 -0.95 19.77 2.56
C SER A 101 -0.39 18.94 1.41
N ALA A 102 0.57 18.06 1.69
CA ALA A 102 1.17 17.18 0.66
C ALA A 102 0.12 16.33 -0.05
N LEU A 103 -0.91 15.88 0.68
CA LEU A 103 -2.01 15.07 0.14
C LEU A 103 -3.22 15.92 -0.31
N LYS A 104 -3.09 17.22 -0.43
CA LYS A 104 -4.13 18.17 -0.88
C LYS A 104 -5.44 18.11 -0.08
N ILE A 105 -5.36 17.89 1.23
CA ILE A 105 -6.51 17.88 2.14
C ILE A 105 -6.38 18.87 3.30
N ALA A 106 -5.44 19.82 3.21
CA ALA A 106 -5.16 20.82 4.26
C ALA A 106 -6.35 21.72 4.62
N GLY A 107 -7.24 21.98 3.66
CA GLY A 107 -8.48 22.76 3.90
C GLY A 107 -9.62 21.96 4.51
N GLY A 108 -9.42 20.68 4.79
CA GLY A 108 -10.45 19.81 5.38
C GLY A 108 -10.66 20.07 6.87
N ASP A 109 -11.93 20.13 7.28
CA ASP A 109 -12.30 20.24 8.68
C ASP A 109 -12.20 18.88 9.37
N LEU A 110 -11.17 18.69 10.20
CA LEU A 110 -10.96 17.46 10.97
C LEU A 110 -11.98 17.27 12.11
N GLY A 111 -12.73 18.28 12.48
CA GLY A 111 -13.85 18.14 13.41
C GLY A 111 -15.01 17.33 12.83
N LYS A 112 -15.08 17.22 11.50
CA LYS A 112 -16.07 16.39 10.81
C LYS A 112 -15.82 14.90 11.02
N ARG A 113 -16.89 14.13 10.84
CA ARG A 113 -16.84 12.68 10.76
C ARG A 113 -16.46 12.23 9.34
N PRO A 114 -15.99 10.99 9.12
CA PRO A 114 -15.57 10.50 7.81
C PRO A 114 -16.59 10.73 6.68
N TRP A 115 -17.86 10.48 6.93
CA TRP A 115 -18.92 10.69 5.94
C TRP A 115 -19.12 12.15 5.48
N GLY A 116 -18.55 13.13 6.19
CA GLY A 116 -18.50 14.54 5.76
C GLY A 116 -17.41 14.85 4.73
N TRP A 117 -16.62 13.86 4.35
CA TRP A 117 -15.55 13.95 3.36
C TRP A 117 -15.81 13.02 2.17
N SER A 118 -15.34 13.38 0.96
CA SER A 118 -15.39 12.48 -0.19
C SER A 118 -14.51 11.23 0.05
N ARG A 119 -14.80 10.15 -0.65
CA ARG A 119 -13.99 8.92 -0.56
C ARG A 119 -12.50 9.17 -0.82
N GLY A 120 -12.18 9.97 -1.84
CA GLY A 120 -10.81 10.34 -2.14
C GLY A 120 -10.14 11.14 -1.00
N MET A 121 -10.86 12.04 -0.35
CA MET A 121 -10.33 12.76 0.84
C MET A 121 -10.13 11.82 2.02
N GLN A 122 -11.05 10.89 2.26
CA GLN A 122 -10.91 9.88 3.31
C GLN A 122 -9.69 9.00 3.07
N GLN A 123 -9.49 8.50 1.84
CA GLN A 123 -8.33 7.67 1.49
C GLN A 123 -7.02 8.43 1.67
N ARG A 124 -6.94 9.67 1.19
CA ARG A 124 -5.77 10.52 1.41
C ARG A 124 -5.51 10.79 2.90
N PHE A 125 -6.55 10.89 3.69
CA PHE A 125 -6.42 11.06 5.14
C PHE A 125 -5.87 9.79 5.81
N VAL A 126 -6.33 8.59 5.41
CA VAL A 126 -5.77 7.31 5.88
C VAL A 126 -4.30 7.21 5.52
N ILE A 127 -3.93 7.58 4.28
CA ILE A 127 -2.53 7.64 3.85
C ILE A 127 -1.74 8.64 4.71
N ALA A 128 -2.28 9.83 4.99
CA ALA A 128 -1.62 10.81 5.85
C ALA A 128 -1.36 10.27 7.26
N MET A 129 -2.34 9.56 7.84
CA MET A 129 -2.17 8.92 9.15
C MET A 129 -1.09 7.83 9.12
N ALA A 130 -1.02 7.04 8.06
CA ALA A 130 0.00 6.01 7.88
C ALA A 130 1.43 6.58 7.82
N LEU A 131 1.57 7.83 7.38
CA LEU A 131 2.87 8.51 7.23
C LEU A 131 3.33 9.31 8.46
N ILE A 132 2.50 9.43 9.52
CA ILE A 132 2.83 10.25 10.70
C ILE A 132 4.17 9.87 11.32
N GLY A 133 4.48 8.58 11.39
CA GLY A 133 5.68 8.03 12.03
C GLY A 133 6.88 7.88 11.11
N ALA A 134 6.83 8.36 9.86
CA ALA A 134 7.85 8.12 8.85
C ALA A 134 8.29 6.63 8.82
N PRO A 135 7.40 5.70 8.44
CA PRO A 135 7.64 4.27 8.56
C PRO A 135 8.80 3.80 7.66
N ASP A 136 9.43 2.68 8.05
CA ASP A 136 10.43 1.98 7.21
C ASP A 136 9.78 1.40 5.95
N LEU A 137 8.52 0.91 6.09
CA LEU A 137 7.72 0.34 5.02
C LEU A 137 6.26 0.82 5.12
N ILE A 138 5.67 1.17 3.99
CA ILE A 138 4.23 1.34 3.86
C ILE A 138 3.67 0.24 2.97
N VAL A 139 2.69 -0.50 3.48
CA VAL A 139 1.93 -1.51 2.73
C VAL A 139 0.60 -0.90 2.33
N LEU A 140 0.35 -0.84 1.04
CA LEU A 140 -0.86 -0.27 0.43
C LEU A 140 -1.67 -1.43 -0.15
N ASP A 141 -2.76 -1.82 0.51
CA ASP A 141 -3.61 -2.91 0.03
C ASP A 141 -4.75 -2.34 -0.80
N GLU A 142 -4.68 -2.47 -2.11
CA GLU A 142 -5.66 -1.95 -3.08
C GLU A 142 -6.07 -0.47 -2.83
N PRO A 143 -5.13 0.45 -2.60
CA PRO A 143 -5.39 1.78 -2.02
C PRO A 143 -6.29 2.68 -2.88
N THR A 144 -6.57 2.30 -4.10
CA THR A 144 -7.33 3.10 -5.07
C THR A 144 -8.56 2.41 -5.62
N SER A 145 -8.87 1.19 -5.16
CA SER A 145 -10.00 0.38 -5.69
C SER A 145 -11.38 1.04 -5.53
N ALA A 146 -11.54 1.92 -4.53
CA ALA A 146 -12.79 2.64 -4.27
C ALA A 146 -12.82 4.06 -4.85
N LEU A 147 -11.83 4.44 -5.67
CA LEU A 147 -11.66 5.78 -6.25
C LEU A 147 -11.90 5.74 -7.75
N ASP A 148 -12.38 6.86 -8.32
CA ASP A 148 -12.34 7.02 -9.77
C ASP A 148 -10.88 7.13 -10.27
N PRO A 149 -10.62 6.79 -11.55
CA PRO A 149 -9.26 6.69 -12.08
C PRO A 149 -8.43 7.99 -11.95
N VAL A 150 -9.08 9.15 -12.05
CA VAL A 150 -8.40 10.44 -11.97
C VAL A 150 -7.95 10.74 -10.53
N ILE A 151 -8.85 10.53 -9.57
CA ILE A 151 -8.56 10.68 -8.14
C ILE A 151 -7.53 9.64 -7.68
N ALA A 152 -7.62 8.41 -8.19
CA ALA A 152 -6.66 7.34 -7.94
C ALA A 152 -5.24 7.74 -8.35
N ALA A 153 -5.10 8.19 -9.61
CA ALA A 153 -3.81 8.63 -10.15
C ALA A 153 -3.23 9.81 -9.35
N ASP A 154 -4.03 10.86 -9.11
CA ASP A 154 -3.59 12.03 -8.35
C ASP A 154 -3.21 11.67 -6.89
N THR A 155 -3.91 10.74 -6.26
CA THR A 155 -3.59 10.27 -4.91
C THR A 155 -2.24 9.54 -4.87
N MET A 156 -1.98 8.68 -5.84
CA MET A 156 -0.71 7.95 -5.92
C MET A 156 0.46 8.88 -6.30
N ASP A 157 0.26 9.83 -7.22
CA ASP A 157 1.28 10.83 -7.58
C ASP A 157 1.65 11.73 -6.38
N LEU A 158 0.68 12.11 -5.55
CA LEU A 158 0.91 12.87 -4.32
C LEU A 158 1.69 12.05 -3.29
N LEU A 159 1.33 10.77 -3.11
CA LEU A 159 2.04 9.87 -2.22
C LEU A 159 3.49 9.69 -2.68
N GLU A 160 3.73 9.39 -3.95
CA GLU A 160 5.08 9.20 -4.49
C GLU A 160 5.93 10.46 -4.36
N SER A 161 5.36 11.62 -4.67
CA SER A 161 6.04 12.90 -4.48
C SER A 161 6.44 13.15 -3.02
N HIS A 162 5.60 12.73 -2.06
CA HIS A 162 5.90 12.85 -0.63
C HIS A 162 6.98 11.86 -0.19
N LEU A 163 6.96 10.63 -0.73
CA LEU A 163 7.91 9.58 -0.37
C LEU A 163 9.28 9.75 -1.03
N ALA A 164 9.40 10.57 -2.06
CA ALA A 164 10.65 10.83 -2.75
C ALA A 164 11.72 11.32 -1.77
N GLY A 165 12.82 10.59 -1.66
CA GLY A 165 13.95 10.91 -0.76
C GLY A 165 13.74 10.62 0.73
N THR A 166 12.60 10.08 1.17
CA THR A 166 12.35 9.76 2.58
C THR A 166 13.00 8.45 3.04
N GLY A 167 13.35 7.56 2.13
CA GLY A 167 13.83 6.22 2.44
C GLY A 167 12.72 5.22 2.82
N THR A 168 11.47 5.64 2.97
CA THR A 168 10.34 4.74 3.18
C THR A 168 10.16 3.82 1.98
N ALA A 169 10.20 2.52 2.16
CA ALA A 169 9.87 1.56 1.12
C ALA A 169 8.35 1.42 0.95
N THR A 170 7.90 1.00 -0.23
CA THR A 170 6.48 0.79 -0.53
C THR A 170 6.25 -0.61 -1.05
N LEU A 171 5.26 -1.32 -0.49
CA LEU A 171 4.67 -2.52 -1.07
C LEU A 171 3.23 -2.19 -1.51
N LEU A 172 3.03 -2.08 -2.81
CA LEU A 172 1.72 -1.87 -3.43
C LEU A 172 1.10 -3.22 -3.79
N ILE A 173 0.03 -3.59 -3.12
CA ILE A 173 -0.77 -4.77 -3.42
C ILE A 173 -1.93 -4.33 -4.30
N THR A 174 -2.05 -4.91 -5.49
CA THR A 174 -3.15 -4.60 -6.39
C THR A 174 -3.38 -5.72 -7.43
N HIS A 175 -4.57 -5.79 -7.98
CA HIS A 175 -4.88 -6.57 -9.17
C HIS A 175 -4.75 -5.74 -10.45
N ASP A 176 -4.59 -4.42 -10.35
CA ASP A 176 -4.39 -3.51 -11.47
C ASP A 176 -2.91 -3.40 -11.82
N LEU A 177 -2.49 -4.18 -12.83
CA LEU A 177 -1.11 -4.17 -13.32
C LEU A 177 -0.73 -2.81 -13.91
N GLY A 178 -1.70 -2.05 -14.45
CA GLY A 178 -1.48 -0.71 -15.00
C GLY A 178 -1.12 0.30 -13.93
N LEU A 179 -1.89 0.29 -12.85
CA LEU A 179 -1.59 1.07 -11.68
C LEU A 179 -0.20 0.72 -11.16
N ALA A 180 0.07 -0.57 -10.91
CA ALA A 180 1.36 -1.01 -10.40
C ALA A 180 2.51 -0.55 -11.30
N ALA A 181 2.40 -0.76 -12.61
CA ALA A 181 3.45 -0.44 -13.57
C ALA A 181 3.88 1.03 -13.60
N ARG A 182 2.99 1.93 -13.20
CA ARG A 182 3.27 3.37 -13.17
C ARG A 182 4.12 3.79 -11.96
N TRP A 183 3.93 3.15 -10.81
CA TRP A 183 4.51 3.62 -9.54
C TRP A 183 5.53 2.67 -8.91
N VAL A 184 5.75 1.48 -9.48
CA VAL A 184 6.73 0.55 -8.92
C VAL A 184 7.83 0.22 -9.91
N SER A 185 9.02 -0.02 -9.39
CA SER A 185 10.20 -0.41 -10.18
C SER A 185 10.32 -1.92 -10.33
N GLN A 186 9.73 -2.68 -9.42
CA GLN A 186 9.77 -4.15 -9.38
C GLN A 186 8.36 -4.69 -9.16
N LEU A 187 8.04 -5.79 -9.84
CA LEU A 187 6.79 -6.52 -9.70
C LEU A 187 7.04 -7.94 -9.22
N MET A 188 6.22 -8.38 -8.28
CA MET A 188 6.10 -9.76 -7.83
C MET A 188 4.71 -10.27 -8.24
N VAL A 189 4.68 -11.38 -8.96
CA VAL A 189 3.42 -12.05 -9.36
C VAL A 189 3.12 -13.15 -8.37
N MET A 190 1.92 -13.11 -7.80
CA MET A 190 1.46 -14.11 -6.84
C MET A 190 0.34 -14.97 -7.43
N ASP A 191 0.51 -16.28 -7.29
CA ASP A 191 -0.45 -17.29 -7.70
C ASP A 191 -0.50 -18.41 -6.66
N ASP A 192 -1.71 -18.84 -6.29
CA ASP A 192 -2.00 -19.88 -5.30
C ASP A 192 -1.08 -19.88 -4.06
N GLY A 193 -0.95 -18.71 -3.42
CA GLY A 193 -0.15 -18.54 -2.20
C GLY A 193 1.36 -18.57 -2.41
N ARG A 194 1.86 -18.39 -3.64
CA ARG A 194 3.29 -18.39 -3.99
C ARG A 194 3.64 -17.17 -4.82
N ILE A 195 4.83 -16.61 -4.61
CA ILE A 195 5.42 -15.69 -5.58
C ILE A 195 6.02 -16.56 -6.69
N VAL A 196 5.42 -16.48 -7.87
CA VAL A 196 5.79 -17.31 -9.03
C VAL A 196 6.73 -16.61 -9.99
N GLU A 197 6.78 -15.28 -9.94
CA GLU A 197 7.70 -14.48 -10.76
C GLU A 197 8.04 -13.18 -10.05
N THR A 198 9.31 -12.76 -10.15
CA THR A 198 9.77 -11.45 -9.69
C THR A 198 10.69 -10.87 -10.76
N ALA A 199 10.37 -9.68 -11.23
CA ALA A 199 11.15 -9.01 -12.28
C ALA A 199 11.05 -7.49 -12.14
N SER A 200 11.91 -6.76 -12.88
CA SER A 200 11.68 -5.35 -13.08
C SER A 200 10.31 -5.14 -13.74
N THR A 201 9.67 -4.01 -13.44
CA THR A 201 8.36 -3.69 -14.05
C THR A 201 8.41 -3.80 -15.57
N ARG A 202 9.47 -3.30 -16.18
CA ARG A 202 9.67 -3.35 -17.63
C ARG A 202 9.75 -4.78 -18.14
N ASP A 203 10.63 -5.62 -17.53
CA ASP A 203 10.85 -6.99 -18.00
C ASP A 203 9.58 -7.83 -17.87
N LEU A 204 8.84 -7.67 -16.77
CA LEU A 204 7.58 -8.39 -16.57
C LEU A 204 6.52 -8.02 -17.62
N LEU A 205 6.45 -6.73 -17.99
CA LEU A 205 5.50 -6.27 -19.01
C LEU A 205 5.88 -6.70 -20.44
N GLU A 206 7.17 -6.71 -20.75
CA GLU A 206 7.68 -7.06 -22.10
C GLU A 206 7.86 -8.56 -22.29
N ARG A 207 8.23 -9.31 -21.24
CA ARG A 207 8.66 -10.71 -21.32
C ARG A 207 8.19 -11.55 -20.12
N PRO A 208 6.86 -11.61 -19.82
CA PRO A 208 6.37 -12.43 -18.72
C PRO A 208 6.71 -13.90 -18.94
N GLN A 209 7.26 -14.56 -17.91
CA GLN A 209 7.74 -15.94 -18.00
C GLN A 209 6.66 -16.94 -17.61
N THR A 210 5.97 -16.68 -16.50
CA THR A 210 4.95 -17.59 -15.95
C THR A 210 3.59 -17.41 -16.62
N ASP A 211 2.76 -18.45 -16.60
CA ASP A 211 1.40 -18.37 -17.15
C ASP A 211 0.53 -17.37 -16.40
N ALA A 212 0.72 -17.25 -15.08
CA ALA A 212 0.06 -16.24 -14.25
C ALA A 212 0.43 -14.82 -14.72
N ALA A 213 1.72 -14.53 -14.94
CA ALA A 213 2.18 -13.24 -15.44
C ALA A 213 1.66 -12.95 -16.86
N LYS A 214 1.71 -13.95 -17.76
CA LYS A 214 1.16 -13.83 -19.11
C LYS A 214 -0.32 -13.51 -19.11
N SER A 215 -1.09 -14.20 -18.25
CA SER A 215 -2.52 -13.95 -18.09
C SER A 215 -2.79 -12.53 -17.60
N LEU A 216 -2.08 -12.05 -16.59
CA LEU A 216 -2.20 -10.67 -16.09
C LEU A 216 -1.87 -9.65 -17.19
N CYS A 217 -0.81 -9.86 -17.95
CA CYS A 217 -0.41 -9.01 -19.06
C CYS A 217 -1.42 -9.02 -20.22
N ALA A 218 -2.07 -10.15 -20.50
CA ALA A 218 -3.07 -10.27 -21.57
C ALA A 218 -4.38 -9.52 -21.25
N HIS A 219 -4.76 -9.43 -19.96
CA HIS A 219 -6.01 -8.77 -19.52
C HIS A 219 -5.85 -7.28 -19.21
N ARG A 220 -4.75 -6.67 -19.59
CA ARG A 220 -4.48 -5.25 -19.36
C ARG A 220 -5.32 -4.35 -20.28
N SER A 221 -6.29 -3.64 -19.70
CA SER A 221 -7.16 -2.69 -20.42
C SER A 221 -6.52 -1.30 -20.65
N TRP A 222 -5.34 -1.02 -20.11
CA TRP A 222 -4.75 0.32 -19.99
C TRP A 222 -3.61 0.62 -20.98
N LEU A 223 -3.20 -0.32 -21.84
CA LEU A 223 -2.18 -0.09 -22.87
C LEU A 223 -2.57 0.89 -23.99
N ALA A 224 -3.74 1.50 -23.88
CA ALA A 224 -4.18 2.54 -24.80
C ALA A 224 -3.75 3.96 -24.39
N VAL A 225 -2.93 4.14 -23.36
CA VAL A 225 -2.34 5.45 -23.05
C VAL A 225 -0.99 5.53 -23.73
N PRO A 226 -0.83 6.33 -24.80
CA PRO A 226 0.49 6.59 -25.41
C PRO A 226 1.41 7.25 -24.38
N CYS A 227 2.68 6.91 -24.46
CA CYS A 227 3.78 7.59 -23.77
C CYS A 227 3.80 9.07 -24.05
#